data_394474771f468b22a55442baeb091b33
#
_entry.id   394474771f468b22a55442baeb091b33
#
_cell.length_a   1.000
_cell.length_b   1.000
_cell.length_c   1.000
_cell.angle_alpha   90.00
_cell.angle_beta   90.00
_cell.angle_gamma   90.00
#
_symmetry.space_group_name_H-M   'P 1'
#
loop_
_entity.id
_entity.type
_entity.pdbx_description
1 polymer ?
#
loop_
_entity_poly.entity_id
_entity_poly.type
_entity_poly.pdbx_seq_one_letter_code
_entity_poly.pdbx_strand_id
1 'polypeptide(L)'
;MEIRGVQIDDTFAEAFGMRGARIIITAKNEKWARESANKLTGFATSVIACKCEAAVERELAPSETPDGRPGISVLLFTMDSDSLPKRVIERIGQTVLTCPTTACFDGLPDSPDRLAIGKPLRTFGDGFQASKMIDGQRYWRVPVMEGEFLIQETFGKAKGVGGGNFLILAESAEVALDAAEAAVESMAGMPGVILPFPGGIVRSGSKVGAKKYKGMIASTNDAFAPTLRVITRTALPEGVNSVLEIVLDGLDFRSIATAMRAGIDAACIAGVRSITAGNYGGKLGPYHFHLRRIMSGDLDDAPKAASAGPAAQP
;
A
#
# COMPACT_ATOMS: atom_id res chain seq x y z
N MET A 1 -16.98 5.86 -20.81
CA MET A 1 -16.63 7.24 -20.41
C MET A 1 -15.26 7.54 -21.01
N GLU A 2 -15.04 8.76 -21.51
CA GLU A 2 -13.78 9.14 -22.13
C GLU A 2 -13.23 10.40 -21.44
N ILE A 3 -11.92 10.44 -21.23
CA ILE A 3 -11.19 11.57 -20.62
C ILE A 3 -9.98 11.85 -21.49
N ARG A 4 -9.90 13.05 -22.08
CA ARG A 4 -8.78 13.46 -22.98
C ARG A 4 -8.45 12.44 -24.08
N GLY A 5 -9.47 11.79 -24.66
CA GLY A 5 -9.31 10.76 -25.69
C GLY A 5 -9.00 9.36 -25.18
N VAL A 6 -8.88 9.19 -23.87
CA VAL A 6 -8.62 7.88 -23.23
C VAL A 6 -9.93 7.26 -22.76
N GLN A 7 -10.20 6.03 -23.18
CA GLN A 7 -11.39 5.27 -22.78
C GLN A 7 -11.25 4.79 -21.32
N ILE A 8 -12.22 5.12 -20.45
CA ILE A 8 -12.34 4.53 -19.12
C ILE A 8 -13.39 3.42 -19.17
N ASP A 9 -12.96 2.20 -18.92
CA ASP A 9 -13.82 1.00 -19.01
C ASP A 9 -14.89 1.02 -17.92
N ASP A 10 -16.04 0.38 -18.22
CA ASP A 10 -17.10 0.17 -17.26
C ASP A 10 -16.82 -1.11 -16.47
N THR A 11 -15.90 -0.98 -15.53
CA THR A 11 -15.38 -2.08 -14.72
C THR A 11 -15.05 -1.60 -13.30
N PHE A 12 -14.56 -2.50 -12.49
CA PHE A 12 -14.15 -2.18 -11.11
C PHE A 12 -12.85 -2.89 -10.74
N ALA A 13 -12.09 -2.28 -9.84
CA ALA A 13 -11.02 -2.96 -9.13
C ALA A 13 -11.60 -3.72 -7.94
N GLU A 14 -11.18 -4.96 -7.77
CA GLU A 14 -11.63 -5.81 -6.67
C GLU A 14 -10.58 -5.85 -5.56
N ALA A 15 -10.96 -5.41 -4.35
CA ALA A 15 -10.07 -5.26 -3.22
C ALA A 15 -10.60 -5.96 -1.97
N PHE A 16 -9.70 -6.20 -1.02
CA PHE A 16 -9.96 -7.01 0.17
C PHE A 16 -9.60 -6.27 1.46
N GLY A 17 -10.15 -6.75 2.60
CA GLY A 17 -9.86 -6.17 3.90
C GLY A 17 -8.47 -6.53 4.39
N MET A 18 -7.78 -5.56 4.97
CA MET A 18 -6.47 -5.70 5.61
C MET A 18 -6.48 -5.16 7.04
N ARG A 19 -5.35 -5.31 7.72
CA ARG A 19 -5.06 -4.67 9.01
C ARG A 19 -3.80 -3.85 8.85
N GLY A 20 -3.85 -2.59 9.29
CA GLY A 20 -2.77 -1.63 9.11
C GLY A 20 -2.29 -0.98 10.40
N ALA A 21 -1.05 -0.53 10.36
CA ALA A 21 -0.46 0.37 11.35
C ALA A 21 0.23 1.52 10.62
N ARG A 22 0.17 2.71 11.20
CA ARG A 22 0.95 3.87 10.78
C ARG A 22 2.13 4.05 11.73
N ILE A 23 3.32 4.10 11.18
CA ILE A 23 4.59 4.21 11.90
C ILE A 23 5.20 5.56 11.57
N ILE A 24 5.48 6.38 12.57
CA ILE A 24 6.21 7.64 12.41
C ILE A 24 7.67 7.38 12.80
N ILE A 25 8.57 7.62 11.87
CA ILE A 25 10.02 7.52 12.08
C ILE A 25 10.57 8.93 12.03
N THR A 26 11.22 9.37 13.10
CA THR A 26 11.94 10.65 13.13
C THR A 26 13.44 10.42 13.21
N ALA A 27 14.22 11.39 12.75
CA ALA A 27 15.68 11.37 12.87
C ALA A 27 16.25 12.79 12.95
N LYS A 28 17.57 12.91 13.15
CA LYS A 28 18.28 14.19 13.17
C LYS A 28 18.01 15.04 11.92
N ASN A 29 17.83 14.39 10.78
CA ASN A 29 17.50 15.04 9.50
C ASN A 29 16.72 14.08 8.59
N GLU A 30 16.16 14.61 7.51
CA GLU A 30 15.35 13.89 6.53
C GLU A 30 16.07 12.68 5.92
N LYS A 31 17.38 12.80 5.66
CA LYS A 31 18.18 11.71 5.11
C LYS A 31 18.06 10.44 5.94
N TRP A 32 18.30 10.51 7.25
CA TRP A 32 18.28 9.33 8.12
C TRP A 32 16.87 8.80 8.36
N ALA A 33 15.87 9.67 8.44
CA ALA A 33 14.48 9.25 8.49
C ALA A 33 14.09 8.47 7.21
N ARG A 34 14.49 8.96 6.04
CA ARG A 34 14.23 8.33 4.74
C ARG A 34 14.99 7.01 4.57
N GLU A 35 16.28 6.94 4.95
CA GLU A 35 17.05 5.69 4.89
C GLU A 35 16.41 4.58 5.74
N SER A 36 15.97 4.93 6.95
CA SER A 36 15.27 4.00 7.84
C SER A 36 13.94 3.55 7.23
N ALA A 37 13.12 4.50 6.76
CA ALA A 37 11.82 4.21 6.14
C ALA A 37 11.96 3.34 4.88
N ASN A 38 12.93 3.62 4.01
CA ASN A 38 13.20 2.82 2.80
C ASN A 38 13.60 1.37 3.16
N LYS A 39 14.37 1.17 4.23
CA LYS A 39 14.71 -0.18 4.70
C LYS A 39 13.51 -0.87 5.35
N LEU A 40 12.69 -0.14 6.11
CA LEU A 40 11.48 -0.69 6.73
C LEU A 40 10.48 -1.15 5.67
N THR A 41 10.29 -0.41 4.60
CA THR A 41 9.37 -0.71 3.51
C THR A 41 9.94 -1.67 2.47
N GLY A 42 11.25 -1.89 2.47
CA GLY A 42 11.92 -2.81 1.55
C GLY A 42 11.42 -4.25 1.68
N PHE A 43 11.25 -4.96 0.52
CA PHE A 43 10.68 -6.30 0.42
C PHE A 43 9.31 -6.40 1.12
N ALA A 44 8.40 -5.49 0.77
CA ALA A 44 7.04 -5.45 1.30
C ALA A 44 6.02 -5.06 0.22
N THR A 45 6.18 -5.61 -1.00
CA THR A 45 5.37 -5.26 -2.16
C THR A 45 4.05 -6.00 -2.23
N SER A 46 4.00 -7.27 -1.77
CA SER A 46 2.78 -8.08 -1.79
C SER A 46 2.78 -9.10 -0.65
N VAL A 47 1.66 -9.23 0.01
CA VAL A 47 1.43 -10.24 1.06
C VAL A 47 1.70 -11.67 0.59
N ILE A 48 1.58 -11.94 -0.71
CA ILE A 48 1.78 -13.28 -1.30
C ILE A 48 3.15 -13.85 -0.94
N ALA A 49 4.21 -13.05 -1.08
CA ALA A 49 5.58 -13.47 -0.77
C ALA A 49 6.17 -12.74 0.44
N CYS A 50 5.90 -11.45 0.58
CA CYS A 50 6.51 -10.59 1.59
C CYS A 50 5.78 -10.64 2.94
N LYS A 51 4.58 -11.23 3.00
CA LYS A 51 3.70 -11.37 4.17
C LYS A 51 3.17 -10.05 4.74
N CYS A 52 3.51 -8.95 4.15
CA CYS A 52 2.98 -7.61 4.40
C CYS A 52 3.18 -6.74 3.17
N GLU A 53 2.46 -5.64 3.13
CA GLU A 53 2.61 -4.56 2.15
C GLU A 53 2.95 -3.30 2.91
N ALA A 54 3.98 -2.56 2.49
CA ALA A 54 4.39 -1.34 3.16
C ALA A 54 5.06 -0.37 2.20
N ALA A 55 4.76 0.91 2.37
CA ALA A 55 5.45 1.99 1.69
C ALA A 55 5.46 3.27 2.53
N VAL A 56 6.28 4.22 2.13
CA VAL A 56 6.24 5.57 2.66
C VAL A 56 4.91 6.21 2.25
N GLU A 57 4.18 6.72 3.24
CA GLU A 57 2.95 7.48 3.02
C GLU A 57 3.28 8.92 2.65
N ARG A 58 4.06 9.59 3.51
CA ARG A 58 4.50 10.97 3.28
C ARG A 58 5.65 11.39 4.19
N GLU A 59 6.28 12.48 3.84
CA GLU A 59 7.21 13.20 4.70
C GLU A 59 6.45 14.02 5.74
N LEU A 60 7.08 14.22 6.90
CA LEU A 60 6.55 14.98 8.02
C LEU A 60 7.50 16.12 8.38
N ALA A 61 6.98 17.34 8.38
CA ALA A 61 7.71 18.47 8.93
C ALA A 61 7.93 18.31 10.45
N PRO A 62 8.94 18.96 11.03
CA PRO A 62 9.20 18.92 12.48
C PRO A 62 7.97 19.28 13.34
N SER A 63 7.10 20.16 12.86
CA SER A 63 5.87 20.55 13.56
C SER A 63 4.78 19.47 13.58
N GLU A 64 4.91 18.43 12.76
CA GLU A 64 3.97 17.32 12.65
C GLU A 64 4.42 16.07 13.41
N THR A 65 5.58 16.10 14.03
CA THR A 65 6.17 14.95 14.71
C THR A 65 6.18 15.13 16.24
N PRO A 66 6.09 14.03 17.00
CA PRO A 66 6.01 14.11 18.46
C PRO A 66 7.23 14.70 19.15
N ASP A 67 8.41 14.64 18.52
CA ASP A 67 9.69 15.11 19.08
C ASP A 67 10.28 16.33 18.36
N GLY A 68 9.55 16.93 17.43
CA GLY A 68 9.98 18.15 16.74
C GLY A 68 11.12 17.96 15.75
N ARG A 69 11.37 16.72 15.32
CA ARG A 69 12.40 16.39 14.31
C ARG A 69 11.78 16.03 12.97
N PRO A 70 12.50 16.19 11.86
CA PRO A 70 12.02 15.70 10.55
C PRO A 70 11.63 14.23 10.63
N GLY A 71 10.53 13.86 9.99
CA GLY A 71 10.00 12.52 10.07
C GLY A 71 9.46 11.97 8.74
N ILE A 72 9.20 10.68 8.75
CA ILE A 72 8.54 9.95 7.66
C ILE A 72 7.38 9.15 8.25
N SER A 73 6.22 9.26 7.65
CA SER A 73 5.08 8.38 7.89
C SER A 73 5.13 7.17 6.97
N VAL A 74 5.00 5.99 7.54
CA VAL A 74 4.95 4.71 6.83
C VAL A 74 3.65 4.01 7.18
N LEU A 75 2.95 3.48 6.18
CA LEU A 75 1.87 2.52 6.39
C LEU A 75 2.37 1.11 6.13
N LEU A 76 1.95 0.18 6.99
CA LEU A 76 2.22 -1.25 6.86
C LEU A 76 0.92 -2.02 7.05
N PHE A 77 0.62 -2.90 6.09
CA PHE A 77 -0.58 -3.72 6.07
C PHE A 77 -0.28 -5.21 6.06
N THR A 78 -1.15 -5.99 6.70
CA THR A 78 -1.17 -7.46 6.65
C THR A 78 -2.59 -7.96 6.42
N MET A 79 -2.73 -9.21 5.98
CA MET A 79 -4.06 -9.82 5.76
C MET A 79 -4.84 -10.04 7.05
N ASP A 80 -4.15 -10.30 8.15
CA ASP A 80 -4.76 -10.64 9.45
C ASP A 80 -4.19 -9.82 10.60
N SER A 81 -4.90 -9.84 11.73
CA SER A 81 -4.53 -9.10 12.94
C SER A 81 -3.34 -9.69 13.69
N ASP A 82 -3.07 -10.98 13.54
CA ASP A 82 -2.08 -11.69 14.38
C ASP A 82 -0.67 -11.53 13.78
N SER A 83 -0.56 -11.43 12.46
CA SER A 83 0.70 -11.18 11.77
C SER A 83 1.15 -9.73 11.85
N LEU A 84 0.25 -8.76 11.99
CA LEU A 84 0.57 -7.34 11.98
C LEU A 84 1.61 -6.94 13.03
N PRO A 85 1.43 -7.22 14.34
CA PRO A 85 2.43 -6.85 15.34
C PRO A 85 3.79 -7.50 15.08
N LYS A 86 3.81 -8.74 14.61
CA LYS A 86 5.03 -9.45 14.29
C LYS A 86 5.82 -8.74 13.18
N ARG A 87 5.13 -8.36 12.08
CA ARG A 87 5.78 -7.65 10.96
C ARG A 87 6.29 -6.27 11.38
N VAL A 88 5.49 -5.54 12.17
CA VAL A 88 5.89 -4.21 12.67
C VAL A 88 7.12 -4.32 13.59
N ILE A 89 7.12 -5.24 14.55
CA ILE A 89 8.23 -5.43 15.49
C ILE A 89 9.52 -5.83 14.76
N GLU A 90 9.45 -6.81 13.86
CA GLU A 90 10.60 -7.28 13.10
C GLU A 90 11.24 -6.13 12.28
N ARG A 91 10.40 -5.35 11.60
CA ARG A 91 10.89 -4.26 10.75
C ARG A 91 11.43 -3.09 11.58
N ILE A 92 10.72 -2.62 12.60
CA ILE A 92 11.24 -1.55 13.47
C ILE A 92 12.55 -1.99 14.14
N GLY A 93 12.61 -3.21 14.67
CA GLY A 93 13.81 -3.73 15.32
C GLY A 93 15.02 -3.81 14.41
N GLN A 94 14.83 -4.15 13.12
CA GLN A 94 15.93 -4.35 12.19
C GLN A 94 16.28 -3.12 11.34
N THR A 95 15.42 -2.12 11.26
CA THR A 95 15.62 -1.00 10.33
C THR A 95 15.49 0.38 10.96
N VAL A 96 14.78 0.51 12.08
CA VAL A 96 14.65 1.77 12.80
C VAL A 96 15.61 1.80 13.99
N LEU A 97 15.53 0.81 14.88
CA LEU A 97 16.42 0.72 16.06
C LEU A 97 17.90 0.69 15.66
N THR A 98 18.23 0.12 14.51
CA THR A 98 19.61 0.02 14.00
C THR A 98 20.08 1.24 13.21
N CYS A 99 19.18 2.16 12.87
CA CYS A 99 19.51 3.34 12.08
C CYS A 99 19.92 4.50 12.98
N PRO A 100 21.00 5.22 12.66
CA PRO A 100 21.47 6.34 13.47
C PRO A 100 20.42 7.41 13.72
N THR A 101 20.37 7.93 14.93
CA THR A 101 19.56 9.08 15.38
C THR A 101 18.05 8.90 15.38
N THR A 102 17.55 7.74 15.02
CA THR A 102 16.10 7.53 14.86
C THR A 102 15.34 7.42 16.18
N ALA A 103 14.05 7.75 16.13
CA ALA A 103 13.04 7.39 17.11
C ALA A 103 11.76 6.92 16.38
N CYS A 104 10.89 6.24 17.11
CA CYS A 104 9.73 5.61 16.52
C CYS A 104 8.46 5.86 17.35
N PHE A 105 7.40 6.34 16.68
CA PHE A 105 6.15 6.73 17.30
C PHE A 105 4.94 6.14 16.58
N ASP A 106 3.84 6.07 17.31
CA ASP A 106 2.53 5.71 16.78
C ASP A 106 1.95 6.82 15.91
N GLY A 107 1.50 6.48 14.72
CA GLY A 107 0.82 7.39 13.79
C GLY A 107 -0.71 7.27 13.81
N LEU A 108 -1.28 6.42 14.67
CA LEU A 108 -2.74 6.22 14.84
C LEU A 108 -3.14 6.34 16.32
N PRO A 109 -2.89 7.48 16.97
CA PRO A 109 -3.09 7.63 18.41
C PRO A 109 -4.55 7.45 18.84
N ASP A 110 -5.51 7.81 17.99
CA ASP A 110 -6.95 7.75 18.27
C ASP A 110 -7.55 6.35 18.08
N SER A 111 -6.78 5.38 17.60
CA SER A 111 -7.27 4.01 17.44
C SER A 111 -7.54 3.37 18.82
N PRO A 112 -8.75 2.82 19.06
CA PRO A 112 -9.05 2.08 20.28
C PRO A 112 -8.30 0.73 20.34
N ASP A 113 -7.97 0.17 19.21
CA ASP A 113 -7.24 -1.10 19.07
C ASP A 113 -5.73 -0.85 19.14
N ARG A 114 -5.05 -1.41 20.14
CA ARG A 114 -3.63 -1.15 20.39
C ARG A 114 -2.76 -2.39 20.19
N LEU A 115 -1.61 -2.20 19.58
CA LEU A 115 -0.55 -3.20 19.40
C LEU A 115 0.60 -2.91 20.36
N ALA A 116 1.06 -3.91 21.11
CA ALA A 116 2.23 -3.80 21.96
C ALA A 116 3.51 -3.92 21.12
N ILE A 117 4.05 -2.80 20.62
CA ILE A 117 5.21 -2.76 19.73
C ILE A 117 6.50 -2.42 20.51
N GLY A 118 6.53 -1.32 21.27
CA GLY A 118 7.70 -0.93 22.06
C GLY A 118 7.98 -1.89 23.23
N LYS A 119 6.94 -2.55 23.77
CA LYS A 119 7.09 -3.49 24.88
C LYS A 119 8.02 -4.68 24.56
N PRO A 120 7.92 -5.40 23.44
CA PRO A 120 8.92 -6.39 23.06
C PRO A 120 10.26 -5.77 22.65
N LEU A 121 10.28 -4.66 21.91
CA LEU A 121 11.52 -4.04 21.41
C LEU A 121 12.42 -3.50 22.54
N ARG A 122 11.83 -3.04 23.65
CA ARG A 122 12.60 -2.61 24.84
C ARG A 122 13.55 -3.69 25.39
N THR A 123 13.23 -4.96 25.16
CA THR A 123 14.05 -6.07 25.69
C THR A 123 15.46 -6.10 25.10
N PHE A 124 15.68 -5.43 23.96
CA PHE A 124 17.02 -5.23 23.43
C PHE A 124 17.95 -4.51 24.42
N GLY A 125 17.40 -3.69 25.33
CA GLY A 125 18.17 -3.02 26.38
C GLY A 125 18.64 -3.89 27.54
N ASP A 126 18.31 -5.19 27.55
CA ASP A 126 18.80 -6.21 28.50
C ASP A 126 18.72 -5.81 29.98
N GLY A 127 17.62 -5.13 30.37
CA GLY A 127 17.42 -4.63 31.73
C GLY A 127 17.87 -3.18 31.96
N PHE A 128 18.66 -2.59 31.07
CA PHE A 128 19.11 -1.21 31.17
C PHE A 128 18.15 -0.18 30.56
N GLN A 129 17.09 -0.63 29.91
CA GLN A 129 16.08 0.28 29.36
C GLN A 129 15.32 1.00 30.47
N ALA A 130 14.98 2.26 30.23
CA ALA A 130 14.15 3.07 31.11
C ALA A 130 12.82 3.44 30.42
N SER A 131 11.80 3.79 31.21
CA SER A 131 10.55 4.31 30.63
C SER A 131 10.11 5.61 31.29
N LYS A 132 9.35 6.41 30.53
CA LYS A 132 8.71 7.63 31.01
C LYS A 132 7.28 7.68 30.49
N MET A 133 6.37 8.17 31.35
CA MET A 133 5.00 8.54 30.95
C MET A 133 5.00 10.01 30.54
N ILE A 134 4.45 10.29 29.35
CA ILE A 134 4.25 11.64 28.80
C ILE A 134 2.84 11.64 28.22
N ASP A 135 1.97 12.52 28.70
CA ASP A 135 0.58 12.69 28.25
C ASP A 135 -0.21 11.37 28.18
N GLY A 136 -0.05 10.54 29.22
CA GLY A 136 -0.72 9.24 29.31
C GLY A 136 -0.13 8.12 28.44
N GLN A 137 0.88 8.42 27.64
CA GLN A 137 1.57 7.44 26.78
C GLN A 137 2.92 7.04 27.40
N ARG A 138 3.25 5.74 27.33
CA ARG A 138 4.55 5.23 27.76
C ARG A 138 5.54 5.24 26.61
N TYR A 139 6.72 5.78 26.87
CA TYR A 139 7.89 5.76 25.99
C TYR A 139 9.00 4.96 26.62
N TRP A 140 9.69 4.15 25.82
CA TRP A 140 10.86 3.39 26.22
C TRP A 140 12.12 4.06 25.66
N ARG A 141 13.10 4.22 26.51
CA ARG A 141 14.47 4.62 26.17
C ARG A 141 15.33 3.36 26.23
N VAL A 142 15.72 2.86 25.10
CA VAL A 142 16.52 1.64 24.94
C VAL A 142 17.97 2.06 24.70
N PRO A 143 18.93 1.68 25.57
CA PRO A 143 20.32 2.02 25.36
C PRO A 143 20.88 1.32 24.12
N VAL A 144 21.56 2.08 23.30
CA VAL A 144 22.28 1.66 22.08
C VAL A 144 23.67 2.29 22.06
N MET A 145 24.59 1.83 21.21
CA MET A 145 25.97 2.33 21.17
C MET A 145 26.06 3.82 20.85
N GLU A 146 25.13 4.38 20.09
CA GLU A 146 25.05 5.81 19.79
C GLU A 146 24.50 6.65 20.95
N GLY A 147 23.80 6.03 21.88
CA GLY A 147 23.10 6.69 22.98
C GLY A 147 21.82 5.96 23.33
N GLU A 148 20.66 6.45 22.91
CA GLU A 148 19.37 5.88 23.25
C GLU A 148 18.44 5.86 22.05
N PHE A 149 17.76 4.72 21.84
CA PHE A 149 16.64 4.62 20.94
C PHE A 149 15.32 4.87 21.69
N LEU A 150 14.54 5.85 21.23
CA LEU A 150 13.24 6.18 21.80
C LEU A 150 12.13 5.50 20.99
N ILE A 151 11.24 4.78 21.68
CA ILE A 151 10.07 4.16 21.06
C ILE A 151 8.83 4.25 21.95
N GLN A 152 7.69 4.57 21.37
CA GLN A 152 6.39 4.50 22.03
C GLN A 152 5.99 3.05 22.34
N GLU A 153 5.35 2.77 23.50
CA GLU A 153 5.05 1.40 23.93
C GLU A 153 4.00 0.71 23.04
N THR A 154 2.93 1.44 22.69
CA THR A 154 1.81 0.88 21.92
C THR A 154 1.54 1.70 20.66
N PHE A 155 1.12 1.01 19.61
CA PHE A 155 0.74 1.59 18.33
C PHE A 155 -0.71 1.29 18.01
N GLY A 156 -1.39 2.21 17.35
CA GLY A 156 -2.75 2.00 16.87
C GLY A 156 -2.80 0.96 15.75
N LYS A 157 -3.89 0.18 15.75
CA LYS A 157 -4.25 -0.73 14.68
C LYS A 157 -5.52 -0.24 13.99
N ALA A 158 -5.52 -0.21 12.67
CA ALA A 158 -6.69 0.16 11.87
C ALA A 158 -7.15 -1.02 10.99
N LYS A 159 -8.42 -0.99 10.61
CA LYS A 159 -8.88 -1.70 9.42
C LYS A 159 -8.31 -0.99 8.21
N GLY A 160 -7.96 -1.74 7.17
CA GLY A 160 -7.47 -1.22 5.92
C GLY A 160 -8.09 -1.96 4.74
N VAL A 161 -7.83 -1.47 3.56
CA VAL A 161 -8.25 -2.04 2.27
C VAL A 161 -7.02 -2.16 1.39
N GLY A 162 -6.81 -3.33 0.81
CA GLY A 162 -5.69 -3.59 -0.09
C GLY A 162 -6.15 -4.09 -1.44
N GLY A 163 -5.35 -3.80 -2.48
CA GLY A 163 -5.61 -4.24 -3.84
C GLY A 163 -6.52 -3.34 -4.67
N GLY A 164 -6.75 -2.08 -4.26
CA GLY A 164 -7.22 -1.07 -5.19
C GLY A 164 -6.28 -1.02 -6.39
N ASN A 165 -6.80 -1.03 -7.63
CA ASN A 165 -5.92 -1.07 -8.79
C ASN A 165 -6.54 -0.45 -10.05
N PHE A 166 -5.68 -0.08 -10.98
CA PHE A 166 -6.07 0.18 -12.36
C PHE A 166 -4.92 -0.15 -13.32
N LEU A 167 -5.29 -0.57 -14.53
CA LEU A 167 -4.36 -0.93 -15.59
C LEU A 167 -4.37 0.14 -16.67
N ILE A 168 -3.18 0.59 -17.07
CA ILE A 168 -2.94 1.59 -18.12
C ILE A 168 -2.56 0.82 -19.38
N LEU A 169 -3.41 0.88 -20.40
CA LEU A 169 -3.24 0.20 -21.67
C LEU A 169 -2.74 1.20 -22.72
N ALA A 170 -1.50 1.09 -23.14
CA ALA A 170 -0.84 2.06 -24.00
C ALA A 170 -0.29 1.47 -25.30
N GLU A 171 -0.06 2.35 -26.28
CA GLU A 171 0.47 1.97 -27.59
C GLU A 171 1.95 1.60 -27.59
N SER A 172 2.71 2.02 -26.56
CA SER A 172 4.11 1.67 -26.38
C SER A 172 4.49 1.55 -24.91
N ALA A 173 5.65 0.95 -24.64
CA ALA A 173 6.18 0.81 -23.28
C ALA A 173 6.57 2.17 -22.68
N GLU A 174 7.03 3.10 -23.50
CA GLU A 174 7.39 4.46 -23.10
C GLU A 174 6.15 5.23 -22.65
N VAL A 175 5.11 5.27 -23.47
CA VAL A 175 3.83 5.92 -23.09
C VAL A 175 3.21 5.29 -21.84
N ALA A 176 3.27 3.95 -21.72
CA ALA A 176 2.77 3.29 -20.53
C ALA A 176 3.51 3.73 -19.25
N LEU A 177 4.84 3.90 -19.35
CA LEU A 177 5.66 4.33 -18.21
C LEU A 177 5.40 5.80 -17.89
N ASP A 178 5.38 6.70 -18.86
CA ASP A 178 5.10 8.13 -18.66
C ASP A 178 3.72 8.33 -17.98
N ALA A 179 2.71 7.59 -18.43
CA ALA A 179 1.38 7.63 -17.86
C ALA A 179 1.35 7.09 -16.41
N ALA A 180 2.09 6.02 -16.15
CA ALA A 180 2.16 5.42 -14.81
C ALA A 180 2.94 6.33 -13.83
N GLU A 181 4.03 6.96 -14.28
CA GLU A 181 4.79 7.93 -13.48
C GLU A 181 3.95 9.16 -13.15
N ALA A 182 3.21 9.72 -14.13
CA ALA A 182 2.28 10.82 -13.88
C ALA A 182 1.19 10.44 -12.87
N ALA A 183 0.66 9.22 -12.97
CA ALA A 183 -0.29 8.72 -11.98
C ALA A 183 0.31 8.64 -10.58
N VAL A 184 1.49 8.05 -10.43
CA VAL A 184 2.19 7.93 -9.14
C VAL A 184 2.47 9.30 -8.52
N GLU A 185 2.97 10.24 -9.33
CA GLU A 185 3.26 11.60 -8.87
C GLU A 185 1.99 12.32 -8.37
N SER A 186 0.87 12.16 -9.07
CA SER A 186 -0.41 12.76 -8.65
C SER A 186 -0.97 12.22 -7.34
N MET A 187 -0.56 11.01 -6.94
CA MET A 187 -0.98 10.35 -5.70
C MET A 187 0.05 10.51 -4.56
N ALA A 188 1.23 11.07 -4.85
CA ALA A 188 2.30 11.19 -3.87
C ALA A 188 1.87 11.99 -2.64
N GLY A 189 2.12 11.46 -1.45
CA GLY A 189 1.82 12.12 -0.18
C GLY A 189 0.35 12.21 0.18
N MET A 190 -0.56 11.58 -0.55
CA MET A 190 -1.97 11.52 -0.18
C MET A 190 -2.13 10.75 1.14
N PRO A 191 -2.79 11.34 2.15
CA PRO A 191 -2.89 10.71 3.46
C PRO A 191 -3.73 9.42 3.42
N GLY A 192 -3.27 8.41 4.14
CA GLY A 192 -3.98 7.14 4.29
C GLY A 192 -3.82 6.17 3.13
N VAL A 193 -2.97 6.44 2.14
CA VAL A 193 -2.77 5.60 0.95
C VAL A 193 -1.29 5.35 0.71
N ILE A 194 -0.95 4.16 0.26
CA ILE A 194 0.38 3.79 -0.22
C ILE A 194 0.32 3.01 -1.53
N LEU A 195 1.44 3.05 -2.25
CA LEU A 195 1.70 2.24 -3.43
C LEU A 195 2.90 1.32 -3.13
N PRO A 196 2.67 0.04 -2.74
CA PRO A 196 3.71 -0.80 -2.15
C PRO A 196 4.71 -1.37 -3.16
N PHE A 197 4.44 -1.29 -4.45
CA PHE A 197 5.34 -1.81 -5.49
C PHE A 197 6.49 -0.84 -5.80
N PRO A 198 7.60 -1.33 -6.39
CA PRO A 198 8.74 -0.50 -6.75
C PRO A 198 8.35 0.69 -7.65
N GLY A 199 8.65 1.91 -7.20
CA GLY A 199 8.22 3.14 -7.88
C GLY A 199 6.72 3.33 -7.97
N GLY A 200 5.92 2.56 -7.20
CA GLY A 200 4.45 2.58 -7.25
C GLY A 200 3.85 1.83 -8.45
N ILE A 201 4.68 1.19 -9.30
CA ILE A 201 4.27 0.64 -10.61
C ILE A 201 4.48 -0.87 -10.65
N VAL A 202 3.51 -1.60 -11.19
CA VAL A 202 3.56 -3.05 -11.41
C VAL A 202 3.65 -3.35 -12.90
N ARG A 203 4.72 -4.02 -13.30
CA ARG A 203 4.90 -4.49 -14.69
C ARG A 203 4.50 -5.95 -14.92
N SER A 204 4.49 -6.74 -13.86
CA SER A 204 4.27 -8.20 -13.97
C SER A 204 2.85 -8.55 -14.36
N GLY A 205 1.88 -7.84 -13.81
CA GLY A 205 0.47 -8.21 -13.83
C GLY A 205 0.27 -9.62 -13.26
N SER A 206 -0.85 -9.90 -12.64
CA SER A 206 -1.10 -11.25 -12.13
C SER A 206 -2.56 -11.67 -12.31
N LYS A 207 -2.75 -12.99 -12.37
CA LYS A 207 -4.04 -13.65 -12.17
C LYS A 207 -3.90 -14.71 -11.09
N VAL A 208 -4.99 -15.08 -10.47
CA VAL A 208 -5.04 -16.12 -9.45
C VAL A 208 -4.68 -17.48 -10.06
N GLY A 209 -3.82 -18.23 -9.38
CA GLY A 209 -3.40 -19.58 -9.76
C GLY A 209 -2.52 -19.65 -11.00
N ALA A 210 -2.32 -20.85 -11.50
CA ALA A 210 -1.55 -21.13 -12.72
C ALA A 210 -2.12 -22.32 -13.48
N LYS A 211 -2.03 -22.27 -14.81
CA LYS A 211 -2.52 -23.38 -15.69
C LYS A 211 -1.61 -24.58 -15.65
N LYS A 212 -0.29 -24.37 -15.70
CA LYS A 212 0.73 -25.44 -15.84
C LYS A 212 1.35 -25.84 -14.50
N TYR A 213 1.68 -24.88 -13.67
CA TYR A 213 2.42 -25.13 -12.42
C TYR A 213 1.46 -25.13 -11.24
N LYS A 214 1.01 -26.32 -10.84
CA LYS A 214 0.09 -26.48 -9.70
C LYS A 214 0.72 -25.95 -8.40
N GLY A 215 -0.09 -25.28 -7.58
CA GLY A 215 0.37 -24.73 -6.30
C GLY A 215 0.88 -23.28 -6.35
N MET A 216 1.05 -22.68 -7.54
CA MET A 216 1.30 -21.23 -7.61
C MET A 216 0.04 -20.45 -7.27
N ILE A 217 0.17 -19.50 -6.34
CA ILE A 217 -0.93 -18.63 -5.91
C ILE A 217 -1.28 -17.62 -7.03
N ALA A 218 -0.28 -17.13 -7.74
CA ALA A 218 -0.44 -16.17 -8.82
C ALA A 218 0.47 -16.49 -10.01
N SER A 219 0.07 -16.11 -11.22
CA SER A 219 0.84 -16.24 -12.45
C SER A 219 0.54 -15.09 -13.41
N THR A 220 1.29 -15.01 -14.51
CA THR A 220 1.13 -14.00 -15.57
C THR A 220 -0.34 -13.81 -15.94
N ASN A 221 -0.79 -12.56 -15.99
CA ASN A 221 -2.09 -12.20 -16.54
C ASN A 221 -2.03 -12.27 -18.07
N ASP A 222 -2.24 -13.48 -18.59
CA ASP A 222 -2.09 -13.78 -20.02
C ASP A 222 -3.09 -13.02 -20.91
N ALA A 223 -4.22 -12.59 -20.36
CA ALA A 223 -5.19 -11.77 -21.09
C ALA A 223 -4.68 -10.36 -21.41
N PHE A 224 -3.81 -9.82 -20.56
CA PHE A 224 -3.23 -8.48 -20.68
C PHE A 224 -1.73 -8.48 -21.07
N ALA A 225 -1.19 -9.62 -21.48
CA ALA A 225 0.20 -9.73 -21.92
C ALA A 225 0.30 -9.59 -23.46
N PRO A 226 0.83 -8.47 -24.01
CA PRO A 226 0.84 -8.23 -25.45
C PRO A 226 1.58 -9.30 -26.27
N THR A 227 2.65 -9.84 -25.71
CA THR A 227 3.45 -10.92 -26.35
C THR A 227 2.70 -12.24 -26.49
N LEU A 228 1.60 -12.41 -25.76
CA LEU A 228 0.77 -13.63 -25.78
C LEU A 228 -0.49 -13.47 -26.65
N ARG A 229 -0.70 -12.33 -27.29
CA ARG A 229 -1.93 -11.98 -28.01
C ARG A 229 -2.38 -13.04 -29.02
N VAL A 230 -1.43 -13.66 -29.73
CA VAL A 230 -1.74 -14.64 -30.80
C VAL A 230 -1.95 -16.07 -30.28
N ILE A 231 -1.61 -16.35 -29.02
CA ILE A 231 -1.66 -17.70 -28.44
C ILE A 231 -2.56 -17.83 -27.23
N THR A 232 -3.16 -16.73 -26.76
CA THR A 232 -4.12 -16.71 -25.65
C THR A 232 -5.36 -15.92 -26.02
N ARG A 233 -6.43 -16.09 -25.24
CA ARG A 233 -7.59 -15.19 -25.33
C ARG A 233 -7.19 -13.85 -24.75
N THR A 234 -6.91 -12.89 -25.61
CA THR A 234 -6.52 -11.54 -25.21
C THR A 234 -7.72 -10.67 -24.83
N ALA A 235 -7.52 -9.80 -23.84
CA ALA A 235 -8.42 -8.69 -23.51
C ALA A 235 -7.89 -7.34 -24.03
N LEU A 236 -6.73 -7.34 -24.73
CA LEU A 236 -6.10 -6.13 -25.21
C LEU A 236 -6.81 -5.60 -26.47
N PRO A 237 -7.24 -4.33 -26.49
CA PRO A 237 -7.67 -3.65 -27.70
C PRO A 237 -6.58 -3.62 -28.77
N GLU A 238 -7.00 -3.38 -30.04
CA GLU A 238 -6.06 -3.15 -31.11
C GLU A 238 -5.21 -1.90 -30.83
N GLY A 239 -3.93 -1.96 -31.20
CA GLY A 239 -2.97 -0.87 -30.98
C GLY A 239 -2.38 -0.78 -29.56
N VAL A 240 -2.82 -1.61 -28.63
CA VAL A 240 -2.18 -1.68 -27.29
C VAL A 240 -0.99 -2.63 -27.32
N ASN A 241 0.20 -2.13 -27.00
CA ASN A 241 1.45 -2.88 -27.02
C ASN A 241 2.15 -2.94 -25.66
N SER A 242 1.65 -2.22 -24.66
CA SER A 242 2.17 -2.25 -23.30
C SER A 242 1.05 -2.05 -22.28
N VAL A 243 1.20 -2.68 -21.12
CA VAL A 243 0.29 -2.54 -19.98
C VAL A 243 1.12 -2.40 -18.71
N LEU A 244 0.83 -1.35 -17.92
CA LEU A 244 1.31 -1.21 -16.56
C LEU A 244 0.13 -1.12 -15.62
N GLU A 245 0.35 -1.52 -14.38
CA GLU A 245 -0.67 -1.54 -13.33
C GLU A 245 -0.22 -0.67 -12.17
N ILE A 246 -1.15 0.03 -11.56
CA ILE A 246 -0.97 0.70 -10.27
C ILE A 246 -1.78 -0.08 -9.25
N VAL A 247 -1.17 -0.40 -8.11
CA VAL A 247 -1.83 -1.06 -6.97
C VAL A 247 -1.73 -0.18 -5.75
N LEU A 248 -2.85 0.00 -5.06
CA LEU A 248 -2.99 0.88 -3.91
C LEU A 248 -3.52 0.11 -2.69
N ASP A 249 -2.94 0.40 -1.53
CA ASP A 249 -3.49 0.02 -0.23
C ASP A 249 -3.78 1.28 0.58
N GLY A 250 -4.79 1.22 1.43
CA GLY A 250 -5.15 2.38 2.24
C GLY A 250 -5.88 2.04 3.52
N LEU A 251 -6.04 3.06 4.37
CA LEU A 251 -6.73 2.93 5.66
C LEU A 251 -8.25 2.83 5.49
N ASP A 252 -8.79 3.33 4.38
CA ASP A 252 -10.22 3.29 4.09
C ASP A 252 -10.49 3.35 2.57
N PHE A 253 -11.73 3.01 2.20
CA PHE A 253 -12.18 3.00 0.81
C PHE A 253 -12.09 4.38 0.15
N ARG A 254 -12.53 5.44 0.84
CA ARG A 254 -12.60 6.79 0.27
C ARG A 254 -11.22 7.35 -0.05
N SER A 255 -10.24 7.10 0.81
CA SER A 255 -8.84 7.50 0.57
C SER A 255 -8.29 6.85 -0.69
N ILE A 256 -8.51 5.55 -0.88
CA ILE A 256 -8.09 4.82 -2.09
C ILE A 256 -8.86 5.34 -3.33
N ALA A 257 -10.18 5.50 -3.24
CA ALA A 257 -10.98 5.99 -4.36
C ALA A 257 -10.56 7.41 -4.79
N THR A 258 -10.21 8.27 -3.82
CA THR A 258 -9.68 9.62 -4.09
C THR A 258 -8.34 9.55 -4.81
N ALA A 259 -7.44 8.69 -4.35
CA ALA A 259 -6.14 8.50 -5.00
C ALA A 259 -6.31 7.88 -6.40
N MET A 260 -7.14 6.85 -6.56
CA MET A 260 -7.44 6.26 -7.87
C MET A 260 -7.98 7.30 -8.85
N ARG A 261 -8.87 8.19 -8.41
CA ARG A 261 -9.39 9.28 -9.26
C ARG A 261 -8.29 10.18 -9.76
N ALA A 262 -7.39 10.62 -8.88
CA ALA A 262 -6.26 11.48 -9.25
C ALA A 262 -5.29 10.76 -10.19
N GLY A 263 -4.93 9.52 -9.85
CA GLY A 263 -4.01 8.72 -10.67
C GLY A 263 -4.56 8.39 -12.05
N ILE A 264 -5.84 8.00 -12.15
CA ILE A 264 -6.50 7.74 -13.43
C ILE A 264 -6.57 9.00 -14.27
N ASP A 265 -6.92 10.14 -13.67
CA ASP A 265 -6.95 11.41 -14.39
C ASP A 265 -5.57 11.77 -14.93
N ALA A 266 -4.52 11.70 -14.12
CA ALA A 266 -3.17 12.00 -14.53
C ALA A 266 -2.63 11.04 -15.61
N ALA A 267 -3.01 9.75 -15.55
CA ALA A 267 -2.62 8.75 -16.55
C ALA A 267 -3.28 8.93 -17.92
N CYS A 268 -4.32 9.76 -18.04
CA CYS A 268 -4.98 10.03 -19.33
C CYS A 268 -4.15 10.98 -20.20
N ILE A 269 -3.06 10.49 -20.78
CA ILE A 269 -2.18 11.20 -21.71
C ILE A 269 -2.27 10.63 -23.13
N ALA A 270 -1.72 11.35 -24.11
CA ALA A 270 -1.69 10.91 -25.51
C ALA A 270 -0.95 9.57 -25.66
N GLY A 271 -1.51 8.64 -26.43
CA GLY A 271 -0.97 7.29 -26.65
C GLY A 271 -1.47 6.24 -25.65
N VAL A 272 -2.10 6.63 -24.56
CA VAL A 272 -2.89 5.72 -23.74
C VAL A 272 -4.24 5.47 -24.44
N ARG A 273 -4.58 4.19 -24.65
CA ARG A 273 -5.82 3.79 -25.35
C ARG A 273 -6.99 3.62 -24.40
N SER A 274 -6.75 2.96 -23.29
CA SER A 274 -7.79 2.81 -22.25
C SER A 274 -7.19 2.58 -20.87
N ILE A 275 -8.01 2.85 -19.87
CA ILE A 275 -7.76 2.48 -18.47
C ILE A 275 -8.86 1.49 -18.04
N THR A 276 -8.43 0.35 -17.52
CA THR A 276 -9.29 -0.71 -16.99
C THR A 276 -8.85 -1.09 -15.57
N ALA A 277 -9.45 -2.13 -14.97
CA ALA A 277 -9.06 -2.60 -13.65
C ALA A 277 -9.05 -4.12 -13.56
N GLY A 278 -8.25 -4.65 -12.65
CA GLY A 278 -8.21 -6.07 -12.32
C GLY A 278 -9.34 -6.46 -11.38
N ASN A 279 -10.16 -7.43 -11.80
CA ASN A 279 -11.15 -8.05 -10.92
C ASN A 279 -11.29 -9.55 -11.21
N TYR A 280 -11.93 -10.24 -10.31
CA TYR A 280 -12.15 -11.69 -10.34
C TYR A 280 -13.65 -12.01 -10.32
N GLY A 281 -14.46 -11.14 -10.93
CA GLY A 281 -15.91 -11.26 -10.99
C GLY A 281 -16.60 -11.00 -9.65
N GLY A 282 -16.01 -10.21 -8.77
CA GLY A 282 -16.54 -9.86 -7.46
C GLY A 282 -16.46 -10.98 -6.41
N LYS A 283 -15.57 -11.98 -6.62
CA LYS A 283 -15.47 -13.16 -5.75
C LYS A 283 -14.26 -13.16 -4.83
N LEU A 284 -13.30 -12.26 -5.06
CA LEU A 284 -12.05 -12.22 -4.30
C LEU A 284 -12.17 -11.37 -3.03
N GLY A 285 -12.84 -10.23 -3.11
CA GLY A 285 -12.91 -9.29 -1.98
C GLY A 285 -14.24 -8.52 -1.90
N PRO A 286 -14.50 -7.91 -0.73
CA PRO A 286 -15.74 -7.18 -0.48
C PRO A 286 -15.79 -5.78 -1.08
N TYR A 287 -14.66 -5.18 -1.44
CA TYR A 287 -14.59 -3.80 -1.92
C TYR A 287 -14.50 -3.77 -3.44
N HIS A 288 -15.36 -2.95 -4.07
CA HIS A 288 -15.41 -2.79 -5.52
C HIS A 288 -15.27 -1.33 -5.91
N PHE A 289 -14.11 -0.96 -6.45
CA PHE A 289 -13.80 0.39 -6.91
C PHE A 289 -14.24 0.55 -8.37
N HIS A 290 -15.49 0.95 -8.59
CA HIS A 290 -16.04 1.15 -9.93
C HIS A 290 -15.42 2.39 -10.60
N LEU A 291 -14.64 2.18 -11.67
CA LEU A 291 -13.84 3.25 -12.29
C LEU A 291 -14.67 4.45 -12.71
N ARG A 292 -15.79 4.23 -13.43
CA ARG A 292 -16.64 5.33 -13.90
C ARG A 292 -17.33 6.10 -12.77
N ARG A 293 -17.71 5.41 -11.69
CA ARG A 293 -18.26 6.08 -10.50
C ARG A 293 -17.23 6.96 -9.83
N ILE A 294 -16.04 6.45 -9.62
CA ILE A 294 -14.91 7.20 -9.05
C ILE A 294 -14.61 8.44 -9.92
N MET A 295 -14.53 8.28 -11.22
CA MET A 295 -14.25 9.40 -12.13
C MET A 295 -15.40 10.43 -12.17
N SER A 296 -16.65 10.03 -11.93
CA SER A 296 -17.78 10.98 -11.77
C SER A 296 -17.84 11.65 -10.40
N GLY A 297 -16.96 11.28 -9.46
CA GLY A 297 -16.90 11.88 -8.11
C GLY A 297 -17.66 11.12 -7.03
N ASP A 298 -18.21 9.95 -7.34
CA ASP A 298 -18.79 9.04 -6.36
C ASP A 298 -17.68 8.20 -5.73
N LEU A 299 -17.23 8.63 -4.56
CA LEU A 299 -16.08 8.07 -3.85
C LEU A 299 -16.47 7.22 -2.64
N ASP A 300 -17.75 6.94 -2.47
CA ASP A 300 -18.24 6.17 -1.33
C ASP A 300 -18.40 4.68 -1.69
N ASP A 301 -18.17 3.82 -0.69
CA ASP A 301 -18.41 2.38 -0.83
C ASP A 301 -19.92 2.15 -1.02
N ALA A 302 -20.30 1.63 -2.19
CA ALA A 302 -21.70 1.31 -2.39
C ALA A 302 -22.08 0.12 -1.49
N PRO A 303 -23.15 0.22 -0.70
CA PRO A 303 -23.61 -0.93 0.06
C PRO A 303 -23.88 -2.08 -0.92
N LYS A 304 -23.26 -3.25 -0.67
CA LYS A 304 -23.54 -4.47 -1.43
C LYS A 304 -25.03 -4.71 -1.40
N ALA A 305 -25.68 -4.71 -2.56
CA ALA A 305 -26.94 -5.38 -2.70
C ALA A 305 -26.72 -6.83 -2.21
N ALA A 306 -27.46 -7.23 -1.17
CA ALA A 306 -27.34 -8.54 -0.55
C ALA A 306 -27.54 -9.62 -1.63
N SER A 307 -26.46 -10.15 -2.18
CA SER A 307 -26.51 -11.36 -2.99
C SER A 307 -26.51 -12.55 -2.02
N ALA A 308 -27.71 -13.00 -1.67
CA ALA A 308 -27.92 -14.34 -1.17
C ALA A 308 -27.53 -15.32 -2.27
N GLY A 309 -26.36 -15.93 -2.15
CA GLY A 309 -25.91 -17.04 -2.98
C GLY A 309 -25.30 -18.11 -2.08
N PRO A 310 -25.60 -19.41 -2.33
CA PRO A 310 -25.32 -20.48 -1.39
C PRO A 310 -23.82 -20.74 -1.23
N ALA A 311 -23.44 -21.07 0.00
CA ALA A 311 -22.13 -21.58 0.37
C ALA A 311 -21.73 -22.77 -0.53
N ALA A 312 -20.62 -22.65 -1.24
CA ALA A 312 -19.96 -23.80 -1.83
C ALA A 312 -19.09 -24.46 -0.74
N GLN A 313 -19.43 -25.64 -0.36
CA GLN A 313 -18.63 -26.61 0.41
C GLN A 313 -17.54 -27.24 -0.47
N PRO A 314 -16.64 -28.03 0.16
CA PRO A 314 -15.23 -27.73 0.45
C PRO A 314 -14.28 -28.03 -0.68
#